data_93aa5699f180ad90ffb5614164114a98
#
_entry.id   93aa5699f180ad90ffb5614164114a98
#
_cell.length_a   1.000
_cell.length_b   1.000
_cell.length_c   1.000
_cell.angle_alpha   90.00
_cell.angle_beta   90.00
_cell.angle_gamma   90.00
#
_symmetry.space_group_name_H-M   'P 1'
#
loop_
_entity.id
_entity.type
_entity.pdbx_description
1 polymer ?
#
loop_
_entity_poly.entity_id
_entity_poly.type
_entity_poly.pdbx_seq_one_letter_code
_entity_poly.pdbx_strand_id
1 'polypeptide(L)'
;MKIKNFKRIYVDIVISCLIIAVVATFFAFKSQTISQEQVLNTLSEISSQSVNVIDKEIQKNVAVLANLSIYISQEDAFDPVKIINKIKKVNEINNFKRIGIIDERGQSYTTDDNNILLNEQQMTRFNKAMNGEVSITDTLPDLIDGEEVSVYT
;
A
#
# COMPACT_ATOMS: atom_id res chain seq x y z
N MET A 1 -45.37 58.90 -30.79
CA MET A 1 -45.24 58.38 -29.39
C MET A 1 -44.76 56.93 -29.28
N LYS A 2 -44.65 56.13 -30.34
CA LYS A 2 -44.27 54.70 -30.34
C LYS A 2 -42.74 54.40 -30.26
N ILE A 3 -41.87 55.27 -30.75
CA ILE A 3 -40.43 55.00 -30.89
C ILE A 3 -39.66 55.08 -29.57
N LYS A 4 -40.12 55.91 -28.64
CA LYS A 4 -39.45 56.10 -27.34
C LYS A 4 -39.58 54.87 -26.42
N ASN A 5 -40.69 54.12 -26.53
CA ASN A 5 -40.92 52.89 -25.76
C ASN A 5 -40.09 51.70 -26.28
N PHE A 6 -39.81 51.65 -27.59
CA PHE A 6 -38.99 50.58 -28.19
C PHE A 6 -37.52 50.63 -27.71
N LYS A 7 -36.96 51.84 -27.62
CA LYS A 7 -35.59 52.03 -27.11
C LYS A 7 -35.46 51.61 -25.64
N ARG A 8 -36.48 51.88 -24.82
CA ARG A 8 -36.49 51.52 -23.40
C ARG A 8 -36.56 49.99 -23.22
N ILE A 9 -37.42 49.31 -23.96
CA ILE A 9 -37.53 47.86 -23.95
C ILE A 9 -36.21 47.21 -24.37
N TYR A 10 -35.55 47.72 -25.41
CA TYR A 10 -34.26 47.20 -25.85
C TYR A 10 -33.16 47.33 -24.80
N VAL A 11 -33.10 48.49 -24.12
CA VAL A 11 -32.15 48.71 -23.02
C VAL A 11 -32.41 47.75 -21.84
N ASP A 12 -33.68 47.52 -21.46
CA ASP A 12 -34.04 46.61 -20.39
C ASP A 12 -33.66 45.14 -20.70
N ILE A 13 -33.81 44.71 -21.94
CA ILE A 13 -33.40 43.38 -22.43
C ILE A 13 -31.87 43.24 -22.35
N VAL A 14 -31.13 44.24 -22.82
CA VAL A 14 -29.65 44.22 -22.80
C VAL A 14 -29.12 44.15 -21.38
N ILE A 15 -29.70 44.93 -20.46
CA ILE A 15 -29.35 44.92 -19.02
C ILE A 15 -29.63 43.54 -18.41
N SER A 16 -30.80 42.97 -18.71
CA SER A 16 -31.17 41.63 -18.20
C SER A 16 -30.21 40.54 -18.69
N CYS A 17 -29.83 40.55 -19.98
CA CYS A 17 -28.85 39.63 -20.55
C CYS A 17 -27.47 39.79 -19.90
N LEU A 18 -27.03 41.02 -19.61
CA LEU A 18 -25.77 41.30 -18.92
C LEU A 18 -25.77 40.73 -17.49
N ILE A 19 -26.84 40.92 -16.76
CA ILE A 19 -26.99 40.38 -15.38
C ILE A 19 -26.93 38.85 -15.40
N ILE A 20 -27.65 38.21 -16.33
CA ILE A 20 -27.64 36.75 -16.47
C ILE A 20 -26.23 36.25 -16.81
N ALA A 21 -25.51 36.90 -17.69
CA ALA A 21 -24.14 36.54 -18.07
C ALA A 21 -23.18 36.64 -16.87
N VAL A 22 -23.27 37.69 -16.06
CA VAL A 22 -22.46 37.87 -14.84
C VAL A 22 -22.77 36.79 -13.81
N VAL A 23 -24.04 36.49 -13.58
CA VAL A 23 -24.45 35.45 -12.66
C VAL A 23 -23.98 34.05 -13.13
N ALA A 24 -24.11 33.78 -14.42
CA ALA A 24 -23.68 32.49 -15.00
C ALA A 24 -22.15 32.29 -14.88
N THR A 25 -21.37 33.33 -15.19
CA THR A 25 -19.91 33.28 -15.02
C THR A 25 -19.49 33.09 -13.57
N PHE A 26 -20.11 33.82 -12.65
CA PHE A 26 -19.83 33.63 -11.20
C PHE A 26 -20.16 32.22 -10.72
N PHE A 27 -21.28 31.67 -11.16
CA PHE A 27 -21.66 30.29 -10.81
C PHE A 27 -20.70 29.25 -11.41
N ALA A 28 -20.24 29.44 -12.64
CA ALA A 28 -19.28 28.57 -13.29
C ALA A 28 -17.93 28.57 -12.54
N PHE A 29 -17.42 29.74 -12.16
CA PHE A 29 -16.18 29.83 -11.38
C PHE A 29 -16.32 29.17 -10.02
N LYS A 30 -17.41 29.43 -9.29
CA LYS A 30 -17.65 28.85 -7.97
C LYS A 30 -17.78 27.31 -8.03
N SER A 31 -18.47 26.81 -9.03
CA SER A 31 -18.63 25.36 -9.26
C SER A 31 -17.28 24.67 -9.53
N GLN A 32 -16.41 25.31 -10.32
CA GLN A 32 -15.08 24.78 -10.61
C GLN A 32 -14.19 24.69 -9.36
N THR A 33 -14.20 25.72 -8.52
CA THR A 33 -13.42 25.76 -7.28
C THR A 33 -13.89 24.68 -6.28
N ILE A 34 -15.20 24.55 -6.09
CA ILE A 34 -15.76 23.52 -5.19
C ILE A 34 -15.43 22.12 -5.69
N SER A 35 -15.51 21.88 -7.00
CA SER A 35 -15.20 20.58 -7.59
C SER A 35 -13.73 20.21 -7.38
N GLN A 36 -12.80 21.14 -7.52
CA GLN A 36 -11.37 20.90 -7.29
C GLN A 36 -11.06 20.60 -5.82
N GLU A 37 -11.64 21.35 -4.89
CA GLU A 37 -11.48 21.07 -3.44
C GLU A 37 -12.04 19.69 -3.06
N GLN A 38 -13.19 19.30 -3.59
CA GLN A 38 -13.76 17.98 -3.34
C GLN A 38 -12.87 16.86 -3.87
N VAL A 39 -12.33 17.00 -5.08
CA VAL A 39 -11.40 16.02 -5.67
C VAL A 39 -10.14 15.88 -4.80
N LEU A 40 -9.53 17.00 -4.41
CA LEU A 40 -8.33 16.97 -3.56
C LEU A 40 -8.59 16.35 -2.20
N ASN A 41 -9.71 16.68 -1.56
CA ASN A 41 -10.09 16.10 -0.27
C ASN A 41 -10.35 14.59 -0.39
N THR A 42 -11.06 14.16 -1.44
CA THR A 42 -11.31 12.74 -1.71
C THR A 42 -10.02 11.97 -1.98
N LEU A 43 -9.09 12.53 -2.77
CA LEU A 43 -7.79 11.93 -3.04
C LEU A 43 -6.95 11.82 -1.75
N SER A 44 -6.95 12.85 -0.92
CA SER A 44 -6.26 12.84 0.38
C SER A 44 -6.84 11.78 1.31
N GLU A 45 -8.16 11.65 1.36
CA GLU A 45 -8.85 10.65 2.18
C GLU A 45 -8.54 9.23 1.69
N ILE A 46 -8.64 8.97 0.37
CA ILE A 46 -8.29 7.66 -0.22
C ILE A 46 -6.82 7.32 0.04
N SER A 47 -5.92 8.29 -0.11
CA SER A 47 -4.50 8.09 0.17
C SER A 47 -4.27 7.72 1.64
N SER A 48 -4.88 8.44 2.57
CA SER A 48 -4.79 8.14 4.01
C SER A 48 -5.36 6.77 4.37
N GLN A 49 -6.50 6.41 3.79
CA GLN A 49 -7.10 5.08 3.99
C GLN A 49 -6.20 3.97 3.44
N SER A 50 -5.61 4.19 2.25
CA SER A 50 -4.69 3.23 1.64
C SER A 50 -3.44 3.00 2.49
N VAL A 51 -2.83 4.06 3.02
CA VAL A 51 -1.70 3.96 3.94
C VAL A 51 -2.08 3.16 5.18
N ASN A 52 -3.24 3.43 5.79
CA ASN A 52 -3.70 2.70 6.96
C ASN A 52 -3.94 1.20 6.70
N VAL A 53 -4.43 0.86 5.51
CA VAL A 53 -4.63 -0.55 5.12
C VAL A 53 -3.28 -1.26 4.95
N ILE A 54 -2.33 -0.62 4.27
CA ILE A 54 -0.97 -1.16 4.08
C ILE A 54 -0.28 -1.35 5.44
N ASP A 55 -0.33 -0.35 6.32
CA ASP A 55 0.28 -0.44 7.65
C ASP A 55 -0.29 -1.59 8.48
N LYS A 56 -1.61 -1.77 8.46
CA LYS A 56 -2.26 -2.91 9.14
C LYS A 56 -1.83 -4.25 8.57
N GLU A 57 -1.69 -4.36 7.26
CA GLU A 57 -1.23 -5.61 6.62
C GLU A 57 0.23 -5.91 6.99
N ILE A 58 1.08 -4.89 7.00
CA ILE A 58 2.46 -5.00 7.48
C ILE A 58 2.51 -5.50 8.94
N GLN A 59 1.76 -4.84 9.83
CA GLN A 59 1.73 -5.23 11.26
C GLN A 59 1.21 -6.65 11.45
N LYS A 60 0.18 -7.05 10.70
CA LYS A 60 -0.33 -8.41 10.70
C LYS A 60 0.76 -9.41 10.29
N ASN A 61 1.48 -9.13 9.21
CA ASN A 61 2.51 -10.03 8.70
C ASN A 61 3.68 -10.17 9.69
N VAL A 62 4.12 -9.07 10.29
CA VAL A 62 5.13 -9.07 11.35
C VAL A 62 4.65 -9.89 12.57
N ALA A 63 3.40 -9.72 12.99
CA ALA A 63 2.84 -10.48 14.10
C ALA A 63 2.77 -11.99 13.81
N VAL A 64 2.44 -12.39 12.59
CA VAL A 64 2.46 -13.81 12.17
C VAL A 64 3.86 -14.37 12.28
N LEU A 65 4.88 -13.67 11.77
CA LEU A 65 6.28 -14.13 11.84
C LEU A 65 6.80 -14.18 13.27
N ALA A 66 6.46 -13.19 14.10
CA ALA A 66 6.82 -13.19 15.52
C ALA A 66 6.22 -14.40 16.27
N ASN A 67 4.95 -14.71 16.02
CA ASN A 67 4.31 -15.89 16.60
C ASN A 67 4.94 -17.21 16.11
N LEU A 68 5.32 -17.27 14.83
CA LEU A 68 6.03 -18.42 14.28
C LEU A 68 7.40 -18.58 14.91
N SER A 69 8.16 -17.52 15.14
CA SER A 69 9.47 -17.59 15.78
C SER A 69 9.37 -18.12 17.20
N ILE A 70 8.38 -17.67 17.97
CA ILE A 70 8.09 -18.20 19.32
C ILE A 70 7.75 -19.70 19.26
N TYR A 71 6.90 -20.09 18.30
CA TYR A 71 6.52 -21.48 18.11
C TYR A 71 7.71 -22.37 17.77
N ILE A 72 8.58 -21.92 16.87
CA ILE A 72 9.79 -22.64 16.44
C ILE A 72 10.79 -22.74 17.60
N SER A 73 10.94 -21.69 18.42
CA SER A 73 11.85 -21.69 19.57
C SER A 73 11.51 -22.71 20.66
N GLN A 74 10.29 -23.26 20.65
CA GLN A 74 9.84 -24.30 21.57
C GLN A 74 10.18 -25.72 21.10
N GLU A 75 10.75 -25.89 19.90
CA GLU A 75 11.19 -27.20 19.44
C GLU A 75 12.53 -27.56 20.07
N ASP A 76 12.64 -28.78 20.59
CA ASP A 76 13.82 -29.29 21.32
C ASP A 76 15.08 -29.38 20.44
N ALA A 77 14.91 -29.51 19.11
CA ALA A 77 15.99 -29.58 18.15
C ALA A 77 15.63 -28.88 16.85
N PHE A 78 16.60 -28.19 16.25
CA PHE A 78 16.43 -27.57 14.95
C PHE A 78 16.39 -28.62 13.82
N ASP A 79 15.19 -28.99 13.41
CA ASP A 79 14.92 -29.82 12.24
C ASP A 79 14.21 -28.98 11.18
N PRO A 80 14.94 -28.45 10.18
CA PRO A 80 14.36 -27.53 9.20
C PRO A 80 13.23 -28.16 8.38
N VAL A 81 13.32 -29.44 8.04
CA VAL A 81 12.29 -30.13 7.26
C VAL A 81 10.99 -30.25 8.06
N LYS A 82 11.09 -30.63 9.31
CA LYS A 82 9.94 -30.75 10.22
C LYS A 82 9.30 -29.37 10.44
N ILE A 83 10.10 -28.32 10.66
CA ILE A 83 9.63 -26.96 10.88
C ILE A 83 8.93 -26.45 9.63
N ILE A 84 9.53 -26.55 8.44
CA ILE A 84 8.93 -26.10 7.17
C ILE A 84 7.59 -26.79 6.92
N ASN A 85 7.48 -28.08 7.14
CA ASN A 85 6.21 -28.80 6.98
C ASN A 85 5.11 -28.27 7.91
N LYS A 86 5.44 -27.85 9.13
CA LYS A 86 4.48 -27.24 10.06
C LYS A 86 4.04 -25.85 9.61
N ILE A 87 4.94 -25.03 9.07
CA ILE A 87 4.64 -23.65 8.68
C ILE A 87 4.02 -23.53 7.29
N LYS A 88 4.07 -24.58 6.44
CA LYS A 88 3.39 -24.61 5.11
C LYS A 88 1.91 -24.18 5.21
N LYS A 89 1.20 -24.71 6.22
CA LYS A 89 -0.22 -24.33 6.42
C LYS A 89 -0.41 -22.87 6.82
N VAL A 90 0.51 -22.30 7.60
CA VAL A 90 0.48 -20.87 7.96
C VAL A 90 0.74 -20.01 6.74
N ASN A 91 1.65 -20.43 5.86
CA ASN A 91 1.93 -19.78 4.59
C ASN A 91 0.66 -19.68 3.71
N GLU A 92 -0.05 -20.80 3.55
CA GLU A 92 -1.28 -20.87 2.76
C GLU A 92 -2.39 -19.97 3.31
N ILE A 93 -2.60 -19.99 4.65
CA ILE A 93 -3.66 -19.21 5.30
C ILE A 93 -3.43 -17.70 5.17
N ASN A 94 -2.16 -17.26 5.22
CA ASN A 94 -1.82 -15.84 5.22
C ASN A 94 -1.45 -15.31 3.83
N ASN A 95 -1.50 -16.13 2.80
CA ASN A 95 -1.18 -15.78 1.41
C ASN A 95 0.25 -15.20 1.25
N PHE A 96 1.20 -15.65 2.05
CA PHE A 96 2.59 -15.32 1.76
C PHE A 96 3.05 -16.06 0.50
N LYS A 97 3.85 -15.43 -0.32
CA LYS A 97 4.48 -16.10 -1.45
C LYS A 97 5.30 -17.29 -0.95
N ARG A 98 6.09 -17.08 0.10
CA ARG A 98 6.81 -18.11 0.84
C ARG A 98 7.16 -17.64 2.24
N ILE A 99 7.36 -18.59 3.14
CA ILE A 99 8.00 -18.39 4.44
C ILE A 99 9.28 -19.24 4.44
N GLY A 100 10.35 -18.68 4.96
CA GLY A 100 11.62 -19.40 5.10
C GLY A 100 12.16 -19.31 6.51
N ILE A 101 12.98 -20.29 6.88
CA ILE A 101 13.87 -20.27 8.02
C ILE A 101 15.30 -20.35 7.53
N ILE A 102 16.21 -19.74 8.27
CA ILE A 102 17.62 -19.68 7.91
C ILE A 102 18.43 -20.22 9.09
N ASP A 103 19.34 -21.14 8.81
CA ASP A 103 20.23 -21.66 9.82
C ASP A 103 21.46 -20.76 10.04
N GLU A 104 22.25 -21.04 11.06
CA GLU A 104 23.46 -20.27 11.42
C GLU A 104 24.51 -20.23 10.30
N ARG A 105 24.42 -21.12 9.32
CA ARG A 105 25.34 -21.17 8.16
C ARG A 105 24.83 -20.35 6.99
N GLY A 106 23.65 -19.72 7.10
CA GLY A 106 23.02 -18.95 6.03
C GLY A 106 22.29 -19.84 5.00
N GLN A 107 22.06 -21.12 5.29
CA GLN A 107 21.25 -21.98 4.45
C GLN A 107 19.77 -21.69 4.74
N SER A 108 19.02 -21.31 3.71
CA SER A 108 17.58 -21.13 3.81
C SER A 108 16.82 -22.40 3.46
N TYR A 109 15.71 -22.60 4.16
CA TYR A 109 14.72 -23.64 3.92
C TYR A 109 13.36 -22.96 3.77
N THR A 110 12.65 -23.21 2.69
CA THR A 110 11.45 -22.45 2.33
C THR A 110 10.22 -23.33 2.13
N THR A 111 9.03 -22.75 2.28
CA THR A 111 7.75 -23.49 2.16
C THR A 111 7.44 -23.95 0.74
N ASP A 112 8.13 -23.44 -0.27
CA ASP A 112 8.05 -23.86 -1.68
C ASP A 112 9.20 -24.82 -2.09
N ASP A 113 9.96 -25.31 -1.10
CA ASP A 113 11.07 -26.25 -1.26
C ASP A 113 12.27 -25.68 -2.09
N ASN A 114 12.30 -24.37 -2.31
CA ASN A 114 13.40 -23.66 -2.99
C ASN A 114 14.47 -23.20 -1.99
N ASN A 115 15.37 -24.11 -1.63
CA ASN A 115 16.42 -23.85 -0.66
C ASN A 115 17.61 -23.16 -1.33
N ILE A 116 18.02 -22.03 -0.80
CA ILE A 116 19.14 -21.23 -1.32
C ILE A 116 20.15 -20.93 -0.22
N LEU A 117 21.41 -20.76 -0.60
CA LEU A 117 22.40 -20.17 0.27
C LEU A 117 22.34 -18.65 0.12
N LEU A 118 22.30 -17.92 1.26
CA LEU A 118 22.24 -16.46 1.26
C LEU A 118 23.50 -15.84 0.62
N ASN A 119 23.29 -14.83 -0.19
CA ASN A 119 24.37 -13.97 -0.67
C ASN A 119 24.79 -12.95 0.39
N GLU A 120 25.86 -12.18 0.15
CA GLU A 120 26.44 -11.23 1.10
C GLU A 120 25.43 -10.16 1.55
N GLN A 121 24.60 -9.64 0.64
CA GLN A 121 23.58 -8.64 0.97
C GLN A 121 22.48 -9.23 1.86
N GLN A 122 22.08 -10.45 1.61
CA GLN A 122 21.08 -11.16 2.42
C GLN A 122 21.65 -11.54 3.78
N MET A 123 22.93 -11.94 3.85
CA MET A 123 23.61 -12.19 5.13
C MET A 123 23.66 -10.96 6.02
N THR A 124 23.77 -9.75 5.45
CA THR A 124 23.68 -8.51 6.22
C THR A 124 22.32 -8.35 6.91
N ARG A 125 21.24 -8.67 6.22
CA ARG A 125 19.87 -8.65 6.80
C ARG A 125 19.68 -9.76 7.83
N PHE A 126 20.16 -10.94 7.52
CA PHE A 126 20.14 -12.06 8.46
C PHE A 126 20.84 -11.72 9.78
N ASN A 127 22.02 -11.10 9.73
CA ASN A 127 22.76 -10.67 10.92
C ASN A 127 21.97 -9.62 11.73
N LYS A 128 21.22 -8.71 11.09
CA LYS A 128 20.33 -7.77 11.78
C LYS A 128 19.20 -8.51 12.49
N ALA A 129 18.55 -9.45 11.81
CA ALA A 129 17.50 -10.25 12.40
C ALA A 129 18.00 -11.09 13.59
N MET A 130 19.21 -11.65 13.52
CA MET A 130 19.86 -12.36 14.64
C MET A 130 20.12 -11.45 15.85
N ASN A 131 20.24 -10.15 15.64
CA ASN A 131 20.33 -9.15 16.71
C ASN A 131 18.95 -8.68 17.22
N GLY A 132 17.87 -9.29 16.75
CA GLY A 132 16.49 -8.95 17.13
C GLY A 132 15.90 -7.75 16.39
N GLU A 133 16.53 -7.29 15.30
CA GLU A 133 16.00 -6.21 14.47
C GLU A 133 14.98 -6.77 13.48
N VAL A 134 13.75 -6.25 13.53
CA VAL A 134 12.73 -6.53 12.51
C VAL A 134 12.97 -5.57 11.34
N SER A 135 13.08 -6.10 10.14
CA SER A 135 13.19 -5.27 8.94
C SER A 135 12.18 -5.66 7.86
N ILE A 136 11.73 -4.66 7.13
CA ILE A 136 10.84 -4.81 5.99
C ILE A 136 11.53 -4.11 4.82
N THR A 137 11.61 -4.79 3.70
CA THR A 137 12.21 -4.21 2.51
C THR A 137 11.14 -3.59 1.62
N ASP A 138 11.55 -2.59 0.86
CA ASP A 138 10.82 -2.19 -0.34
C ASP A 138 10.74 -3.38 -1.31
N THR A 139 9.89 -3.24 -2.32
CA THR A 139 9.72 -4.25 -3.35
C THR A 139 11.06 -4.59 -4.01
N LEU A 140 11.43 -5.85 -3.97
CA LEU A 140 12.67 -6.39 -4.51
C LEU A 140 12.36 -7.53 -5.47
N PRO A 141 13.20 -7.75 -6.52
CA PRO A 141 13.10 -8.96 -7.33
C PRO A 141 13.37 -10.19 -6.46
N ASP A 142 12.47 -11.14 -6.53
CA ASP A 142 12.67 -12.45 -5.91
C ASP A 142 13.81 -13.19 -6.61
N LEU A 143 14.70 -13.78 -5.85
CA LEU A 143 15.87 -14.49 -6.38
C LEU A 143 15.55 -15.79 -7.12
N ILE A 144 14.35 -16.33 -6.92
CA ILE A 144 13.95 -17.62 -7.47
C ILE A 144 13.26 -17.43 -8.81
N ASP A 145 12.33 -16.49 -8.90
CA ASP A 145 11.50 -16.30 -10.09
C ASP A 145 11.51 -14.89 -10.67
N GLY A 146 12.16 -13.94 -9.99
CA GLY A 146 12.29 -12.55 -10.43
C GLY A 146 11.04 -11.69 -10.23
N GLU A 147 9.95 -12.23 -9.65
CA GLU A 147 8.78 -11.44 -9.31
C GLU A 147 9.09 -10.43 -8.20
N GLU A 148 8.43 -9.30 -8.24
CA GLU A 148 8.60 -8.28 -7.20
C GLU A 148 7.93 -8.70 -5.89
N VAL A 149 8.70 -8.70 -4.80
CA VAL A 149 8.24 -9.10 -3.45
C VAL A 149 8.75 -8.14 -2.38
N SER A 150 7.99 -7.99 -1.30
CA SER A 150 8.47 -7.37 -0.06
C SER A 150 8.89 -8.47 0.92
N VAL A 151 10.06 -8.31 1.53
CA VAL A 151 10.63 -9.29 2.46
C VAL A 151 10.53 -8.77 3.89
N TYR A 152 9.99 -9.58 4.77
CA TYR A 152 9.90 -9.34 6.21
C TYR A 152 10.93 -10.25 6.91
N THR A 153 11.76 -9.67 7.76
CA THR A 153 12.77 -10.41 8.54
C THR A 153 12.79 -9.97 9.99
#